data_375adcb33a0231eeba22baa71f6a2c5c
#
_entry.id   375adcb33a0231eeba22baa71f6a2c5c
#
_cell.length_a   1.000
_cell.length_b   1.000
_cell.length_c   1.000
_cell.angle_alpha   90.00
_cell.angle_beta   90.00
_cell.angle_gamma   90.00
#
_symmetry.space_group_name_H-M   'P 1'
#
loop_
_entity.id
_entity.type
_entity.pdbx_description
1 polymer ?
#
loop_
_entity_poly.entity_id
_entity_poly.type
_entity_poly.pdbx_seq_one_letter_code
_entity_poly.pdbx_strand_id
1 'polypeptide(L)'
;MDCFCKSVRQDILRISRHSGHGHIPTCFSVVEMLAAVYSEMKHNPADPSWDERDIFILSKGHAALAHYCTLAHSGYFPVKDVYNFGAFSSIFGCHADRHRVPGVELSTGSLGHGSCVAAGIALALKIKKSPRKVYVLIGDGESNEGTVWESLMVAAHQKLDNLTVLLDHNKSQIRCLPITRPADKFRAFDCETVEVEGHNVNALRAALSAPANGKPKVIVADTVKGWGCRTLAENMFAWHRRSPSKEEMEMLLGELK
;
A
#
# COMPACT_ATOMS: atom_id res chain seq x y z
N MET A 1 -10.01 -8.41 12.46
CA MET A 1 -9.43 -7.72 11.32
C MET A 1 -10.49 -6.96 10.49
N ASP A 2 -11.69 -7.52 10.30
CA ASP A 2 -12.77 -6.83 9.56
C ASP A 2 -13.18 -5.49 10.21
N CYS A 3 -13.23 -5.44 11.54
CA CYS A 3 -13.51 -4.19 12.25
C CYS A 3 -12.44 -3.12 11.99
N PHE A 4 -11.16 -3.49 11.95
CA PHE A 4 -10.04 -2.58 11.61
C PHE A 4 -10.19 -2.03 10.20
N CYS A 5 -10.37 -2.91 9.21
CA CYS A 5 -10.51 -2.52 7.81
C CYS A 5 -11.73 -1.60 7.59
N LYS A 6 -12.84 -1.91 8.26
CA LYS A 6 -14.05 -1.07 8.24
C LYS A 6 -13.81 0.30 8.84
N SER A 7 -13.16 0.38 10.00
CA SER A 7 -12.83 1.66 10.66
C SER A 7 -11.91 2.52 9.79
N VAL A 8 -10.87 1.93 9.19
CA VAL A 8 -9.97 2.62 8.26
C VAL A 8 -10.76 3.21 7.07
N ARG A 9 -11.67 2.44 6.45
CA ARG A 9 -12.51 2.94 5.35
C ARG A 9 -13.44 4.07 5.78
N GLN A 10 -14.04 3.98 6.96
CA GLN A 10 -14.88 5.05 7.50
C GLN A 10 -14.10 6.35 7.66
N ASP A 11 -12.87 6.27 8.18
CA ASP A 11 -12.04 7.46 8.38
C ASP A 11 -11.53 8.02 7.04
N ILE A 12 -11.18 7.18 6.06
CA ILE A 12 -10.86 7.63 4.70
C ILE A 12 -12.01 8.46 4.12
N LEU A 13 -13.26 8.01 4.23
CA LEU A 13 -14.43 8.76 3.75
C LEU A 13 -14.61 10.08 4.47
N ARG A 14 -14.58 10.06 5.81
CA ARG A 14 -14.78 11.26 6.64
C ARG A 14 -13.70 12.31 6.40
N ILE A 15 -12.44 11.88 6.37
CA ILE A 15 -11.28 12.75 6.16
C ILE A 15 -11.29 13.30 4.74
N SER A 16 -11.54 12.47 3.72
CA SER A 16 -11.66 12.94 2.34
C SER A 16 -12.79 13.95 2.17
N ARG A 17 -13.94 13.73 2.83
CA ARG A 17 -15.05 14.68 2.82
C ARG A 17 -14.67 16.01 3.49
N HIS A 18 -13.96 15.94 4.61
CA HIS A 18 -13.52 17.12 5.36
C HIS A 18 -12.51 17.95 4.57
N SER A 19 -11.52 17.30 3.98
CA SER A 19 -10.41 17.95 3.27
C SER A 19 -10.74 18.35 1.83
N GLY A 20 -11.78 17.78 1.22
CA GLY A 20 -12.07 17.96 -0.20
C GLY A 20 -11.09 17.23 -1.12
N HIS A 21 -10.22 16.37 -0.57
CA HIS A 21 -9.15 15.64 -1.28
C HIS A 21 -9.23 14.14 -1.07
N GLY A 22 -8.55 13.38 -1.93
CA GLY A 22 -8.32 11.95 -1.76
C GLY A 22 -8.54 11.15 -3.04
N HIS A 23 -7.89 9.99 -3.07
CA HIS A 23 -8.08 8.98 -4.11
C HIS A 23 -8.81 7.79 -3.47
N ILE A 24 -10.09 8.02 -3.06
CA ILE A 24 -10.83 7.08 -2.22
C ILE A 24 -10.85 5.65 -2.76
N PRO A 25 -11.20 5.38 -4.05
CA PRO A 25 -11.26 4.01 -4.53
C PRO A 25 -9.91 3.28 -4.48
N THR A 26 -8.79 3.98 -4.72
CA THR A 26 -7.46 3.39 -4.63
C THR A 26 -6.99 3.21 -3.19
N CYS A 27 -7.46 4.06 -2.28
CA CYS A 27 -7.25 3.86 -0.84
C CYS A 27 -7.99 2.62 -0.35
N PHE A 28 -9.21 2.40 -0.85
CA PHE A 28 -10.04 1.26 -0.46
C PHE A 28 -9.48 -0.09 -0.93
N SER A 29 -8.85 -0.13 -2.13
CA SER A 29 -8.29 -1.39 -2.65
C SER A 29 -7.13 -1.94 -1.81
N VAL A 30 -6.44 -1.09 -1.04
CA VAL A 30 -5.22 -1.48 -0.31
C VAL A 30 -5.41 -1.70 1.20
N VAL A 31 -6.61 -1.51 1.72
CA VAL A 31 -6.85 -1.54 3.18
C VAL A 31 -6.48 -2.89 3.79
N GLU A 32 -6.90 -4.01 3.19
CA GLU A 32 -6.57 -5.36 3.67
C GLU A 32 -5.08 -5.66 3.53
N MET A 33 -4.43 -5.18 2.45
CA MET A 33 -3.00 -5.35 2.26
C MET A 33 -2.21 -4.61 3.35
N LEU A 34 -2.59 -3.37 3.65
CA LEU A 34 -1.99 -2.60 4.75
C LEU A 34 -2.25 -3.26 6.09
N ALA A 35 -3.49 -3.69 6.37
CA ALA A 35 -3.84 -4.40 7.60
C ALA A 35 -3.00 -5.68 7.78
N ALA A 36 -2.81 -6.46 6.71
CA ALA A 36 -2.01 -7.67 6.74
C ALA A 36 -0.52 -7.35 6.99
N VAL A 37 0.05 -6.37 6.29
CA VAL A 37 1.46 -5.99 6.46
C VAL A 37 1.71 -5.51 7.89
N TYR A 38 0.90 -4.56 8.41
CA TYR A 38 1.07 -4.03 9.76
C TYR A 38 0.76 -5.02 10.87
N SER A 39 0.08 -6.14 10.58
CA SER A 39 -0.10 -7.25 11.53
C SER A 39 1.08 -8.23 11.55
N GLU A 40 1.90 -8.29 10.50
CA GLU A 40 3.00 -9.26 10.34
C GLU A 40 4.39 -8.64 10.49
N MET A 41 4.55 -7.36 10.13
CA MET A 41 5.83 -6.67 10.21
C MET A 41 6.20 -6.29 11.64
N LYS A 42 7.51 -6.27 11.93
CA LYS A 42 8.01 -5.71 13.19
C LYS A 42 7.95 -4.19 13.11
N HIS A 43 7.18 -3.58 13.98
CA HIS A 43 7.13 -2.12 14.09
C HIS A 43 6.87 -1.68 15.53
N ASN A 44 7.23 -0.46 15.86
CA ASN A 44 7.00 0.12 17.19
C ASN A 44 6.38 1.53 17.04
N PRO A 45 5.05 1.67 17.24
CA PRO A 45 4.41 2.97 17.14
C PRO A 45 4.92 4.03 18.14
N ALA A 46 5.39 3.59 19.32
CA ALA A 46 5.94 4.49 20.34
C ALA A 46 7.36 5.00 19.99
N ASP A 47 8.09 4.25 19.14
CA ASP A 47 9.39 4.65 18.59
C ASP A 47 9.43 4.32 17.09
N PRO A 48 8.88 5.20 16.23
CA PRO A 48 8.88 4.99 14.79
C PRO A 48 10.27 4.89 14.15
N SER A 49 11.31 5.31 14.87
CA SER A 49 12.71 5.23 14.44
C SER A 49 13.43 3.99 14.91
N TRP A 50 12.78 3.11 15.66
CA TRP A 50 13.38 1.90 16.21
C TRP A 50 14.19 1.12 15.16
N ASP A 51 15.48 0.89 15.44
CA ASP A 51 16.45 0.36 14.46
C ASP A 51 16.18 -1.08 14.01
N GLU A 52 15.47 -1.87 14.82
CA GLU A 52 15.14 -3.28 14.51
C GLU A 52 13.80 -3.46 13.79
N ARG A 53 13.11 -2.36 13.47
CA ARG A 53 11.82 -2.42 12.75
C ARG A 53 12.02 -2.90 11.32
N ASP A 54 11.05 -3.59 10.78
CA ASP A 54 10.91 -3.83 9.35
C ASP A 54 10.57 -2.51 8.62
N ILE A 55 10.77 -2.49 7.32
CA ILE A 55 10.56 -1.28 6.50
C ILE A 55 9.34 -1.51 5.61
N PHE A 56 8.36 -0.60 5.66
CA PHE A 56 7.24 -0.58 4.72
C PHE A 56 7.27 0.67 3.84
N ILE A 57 7.18 0.49 2.52
CA ILE A 57 7.15 1.57 1.53
C ILE A 57 5.84 1.50 0.74
N LEU A 58 5.04 2.56 0.83
CA LEU A 58 3.89 2.77 -0.05
C LEU A 58 4.37 3.43 -1.34
N SER A 59 4.74 2.65 -2.36
CA SER A 59 5.27 3.19 -3.63
C SER A 59 4.20 3.94 -4.43
N LYS A 60 2.96 3.42 -4.48
CA LYS A 60 1.79 4.12 -5.03
C LYS A 60 1.32 5.24 -4.08
N GLY A 61 2.09 6.32 -4.01
CA GLY A 61 1.94 7.39 -3.02
C GLY A 61 0.57 8.05 -2.97
N HIS A 62 -0.24 7.96 -4.02
CA HIS A 62 -1.60 8.48 -4.06
C HIS A 62 -2.60 7.69 -3.17
N ALA A 63 -2.19 6.56 -2.58
CA ALA A 63 -2.93 5.87 -1.52
C ALA A 63 -2.52 6.33 -0.10
N ALA A 64 -1.83 7.45 0.04
CA ALA A 64 -1.30 7.96 1.31
C ALA A 64 -2.36 8.07 2.41
N LEU A 65 -3.59 8.48 2.08
CA LEU A 65 -4.67 8.59 3.08
C LEU A 65 -5.00 7.24 3.73
N ALA A 66 -4.99 6.13 2.96
CA ALA A 66 -5.16 4.79 3.54
C ALA A 66 -4.01 4.43 4.47
N HIS A 67 -2.77 4.77 4.08
CA HIS A 67 -1.59 4.54 4.90
C HIS A 67 -1.64 5.35 6.21
N TYR A 68 -1.99 6.64 6.16
CA TYR A 68 -2.13 7.46 7.34
C TYR A 68 -3.21 6.94 8.30
N CYS A 69 -4.39 6.56 7.78
CA CYS A 69 -5.43 5.95 8.60
C CYS A 69 -4.94 4.62 9.22
N THR A 70 -4.20 3.80 8.46
CA THR A 70 -3.62 2.56 8.98
C THR A 70 -2.61 2.83 10.09
N LEU A 71 -1.68 3.79 9.90
CA LEU A 71 -0.72 4.20 10.92
C LEU A 71 -1.41 4.72 12.18
N ALA A 72 -2.45 5.55 12.03
CA ALA A 72 -3.22 6.05 13.16
C ALA A 72 -3.90 4.93 13.94
N HIS A 73 -4.58 4.00 13.26
CA HIS A 73 -5.19 2.82 13.89
C HIS A 73 -4.17 1.81 14.44
N SER A 74 -2.91 1.88 13.99
CA SER A 74 -1.78 1.12 14.53
C SER A 74 -1.08 1.82 15.69
N GLY A 75 -1.53 3.02 16.10
CA GLY A 75 -1.07 3.71 17.31
C GLY A 75 0.08 4.70 17.10
N TYR A 76 0.46 5.06 15.86
CA TYR A 76 1.53 6.03 15.60
C TYR A 76 1.15 7.47 15.97
N PHE A 77 -0.10 7.82 15.79
CA PHE A 77 -0.67 9.15 16.12
C PHE A 77 -2.21 9.06 16.18
N PRO A 78 -2.88 10.02 16.82
CA PRO A 78 -4.35 10.04 16.87
C PRO A 78 -4.99 10.22 15.50
N VAL A 79 -6.09 9.49 15.22
CA VAL A 79 -6.85 9.62 13.96
C VAL A 79 -7.29 11.06 13.70
N LYS A 80 -7.65 11.81 14.75
CA LYS A 80 -8.07 13.22 14.64
C LYS A 80 -7.03 14.12 13.97
N ASP A 81 -5.74 13.80 14.07
CA ASP A 81 -4.67 14.61 13.49
C ASP A 81 -4.65 14.48 11.96
N VAL A 82 -5.10 13.33 11.43
CA VAL A 82 -5.19 13.09 9.98
C VAL A 82 -6.29 13.95 9.32
N TYR A 83 -7.24 14.52 10.09
CA TYR A 83 -8.27 15.40 9.53
C TYR A 83 -7.70 16.66 8.88
N ASN A 84 -6.45 17.02 9.16
CA ASN A 84 -5.72 18.08 8.46
C ASN A 84 -5.13 17.63 7.11
N PHE A 85 -5.47 16.43 6.61
CA PHE A 85 -4.99 15.88 5.34
C PHE A 85 -5.15 16.88 4.19
N GLY A 86 -4.06 17.15 3.47
CA GLY A 86 -4.03 18.06 2.33
C GLY A 86 -4.07 19.56 2.66
N ALA A 87 -4.20 19.96 3.93
CA ALA A 87 -4.14 21.36 4.32
C ALA A 87 -2.70 21.91 4.21
N PHE A 88 -2.55 23.21 3.92
CA PHE A 88 -1.25 23.84 3.66
C PHE A 88 -0.23 23.64 4.79
N SER A 89 -0.63 23.70 6.04
CA SER A 89 0.25 23.51 7.21
C SER A 89 0.33 22.08 7.72
N SER A 90 -0.40 21.15 7.10
CA SER A 90 -0.48 19.76 7.56
C SER A 90 0.82 18.99 7.29
N ILE A 91 1.15 18.05 8.18
CA ILE A 91 2.16 17.04 7.92
C ILE A 91 1.63 15.94 6.99
N PHE A 92 0.29 15.78 6.90
CA PHE A 92 -0.39 14.75 6.11
C PHE A 92 -0.69 15.28 4.70
N GLY A 93 0.32 15.27 3.83
CA GLY A 93 0.18 15.65 2.42
C GLY A 93 -0.60 14.61 1.60
N CYS A 94 -1.04 15.00 0.38
CA CYS A 94 -1.67 14.07 -0.57
C CYS A 94 -0.77 12.90 -0.98
N HIS A 95 0.55 13.06 -0.81
CA HIS A 95 1.57 12.02 -0.90
C HIS A 95 2.40 12.03 0.37
N ALA A 96 2.87 10.86 0.79
CA ALA A 96 3.57 10.69 2.06
C ALA A 96 4.96 11.34 2.05
N ASP A 97 5.32 11.99 3.17
CA ASP A 97 6.65 12.57 3.39
C ASP A 97 7.29 11.95 4.64
N ARG A 98 8.43 11.27 4.44
CA ARG A 98 9.17 10.59 5.50
C ARG A 98 9.72 11.53 6.59
N HIS A 99 9.96 12.79 6.25
CA HIS A 99 10.52 13.76 7.19
C HIS A 99 9.46 14.40 8.09
N ARG A 100 8.18 14.19 7.77
CA ARG A 100 7.07 14.86 8.45
C ARG A 100 6.14 13.88 9.18
N VAL A 101 5.90 12.68 8.63
CA VAL A 101 4.90 11.75 9.17
C VAL A 101 5.57 10.58 9.86
N PRO A 102 5.39 10.39 11.17
CA PRO A 102 5.93 9.22 11.89
C PRO A 102 5.44 7.90 11.27
N GLY A 103 6.35 6.94 11.11
CA GLY A 103 6.04 5.64 10.50
C GLY A 103 6.06 5.61 8.97
N VAL A 104 6.26 6.76 8.29
CA VAL A 104 6.47 6.81 6.84
C VAL A 104 7.96 6.68 6.55
N GLU A 105 8.35 5.64 5.82
CA GLU A 105 9.76 5.29 5.57
C GLU A 105 10.34 5.95 4.31
N LEU A 106 9.49 6.35 3.36
CA LEU A 106 9.92 6.99 2.11
C LEU A 106 8.90 8.04 1.67
N SER A 107 9.39 9.21 1.26
CA SER A 107 8.57 10.17 0.52
C SER A 107 8.31 9.64 -0.89
N THR A 108 7.05 9.49 -1.28
CA THR A 108 6.63 8.86 -2.54
C THR A 108 5.67 9.73 -3.33
N GLY A 109 5.40 9.36 -4.58
CA GLY A 109 4.54 10.10 -5.51
C GLY A 109 4.99 9.93 -6.96
N SER A 110 6.31 9.86 -7.21
CA SER A 110 6.87 9.44 -8.48
C SER A 110 6.78 7.91 -8.58
N LEU A 111 5.87 7.40 -9.41
CA LEU A 111 5.60 5.97 -9.54
C LEU A 111 6.86 5.21 -10.00
N GLY A 112 7.00 3.96 -9.57
CA GLY A 112 8.14 3.07 -9.84
C GLY A 112 9.35 3.28 -8.94
N HIS A 113 9.54 4.48 -8.34
CA HIS A 113 10.74 4.78 -7.55
C HIS A 113 10.75 4.06 -6.18
N GLY A 114 9.58 3.83 -5.59
CA GLY A 114 9.50 3.13 -4.30
C GLY A 114 10.06 1.72 -4.36
N SER A 115 9.86 0.99 -5.47
CA SER A 115 10.43 -0.35 -5.66
C SER A 115 11.97 -0.33 -5.76
N CYS A 116 12.54 0.68 -6.44
CA CYS A 116 13.99 0.85 -6.55
C CYS A 116 14.62 1.11 -5.17
N VAL A 117 14.02 2.02 -4.39
CA VAL A 117 14.51 2.33 -3.03
C VAL A 117 14.35 1.12 -2.11
N ALA A 118 13.23 0.39 -2.21
CA ALA A 118 13.01 -0.84 -1.45
C ALA A 118 14.08 -1.90 -1.74
N ALA A 119 14.43 -2.12 -3.01
CA ALA A 119 15.49 -3.03 -3.41
C ALA A 119 16.86 -2.58 -2.85
N GLY A 120 17.18 -1.30 -2.90
CA GLY A 120 18.41 -0.74 -2.32
C GLY A 120 18.49 -0.92 -0.80
N ILE A 121 17.38 -0.69 -0.07
CA ILE A 121 17.31 -0.91 1.38
C ILE A 121 17.46 -2.40 1.70
N ALA A 122 16.76 -3.27 0.98
CA ALA A 122 16.83 -4.72 1.18
C ALA A 122 18.27 -5.24 0.95
N LEU A 123 18.97 -4.75 -0.08
CA LEU A 123 20.37 -5.06 -0.34
C LEU A 123 21.27 -4.60 0.81
N ALA A 124 21.11 -3.36 1.27
CA ALA A 124 21.88 -2.83 2.40
C ALA A 124 21.69 -3.66 3.68
N LEU A 125 20.44 -4.04 3.99
CA LEU A 125 20.12 -4.90 5.13
C LEU A 125 20.77 -6.29 4.98
N LYS A 126 20.71 -6.88 3.77
CA LYS A 126 21.35 -8.17 3.48
C LYS A 126 22.87 -8.13 3.64
N ILE A 127 23.54 -7.08 3.14
CA ILE A 127 24.97 -6.87 3.33
C ILE A 127 25.34 -6.77 4.83
N LYS A 128 24.49 -6.07 5.60
CA LYS A 128 24.63 -5.94 7.07
C LYS A 128 24.26 -7.21 7.83
N LYS A 129 23.80 -8.26 7.16
CA LYS A 129 23.26 -9.49 7.77
C LYS A 129 22.12 -9.22 8.76
N SER A 130 21.36 -8.17 8.54
CA SER A 130 20.20 -7.81 9.36
C SER A 130 19.02 -8.75 9.06
N PRO A 131 18.25 -9.21 10.07
CA PRO A 131 17.08 -10.04 9.89
C PRO A 131 15.84 -9.26 9.44
N ARG A 132 15.94 -7.95 9.29
CA ARG A 132 14.84 -7.05 8.96
C ARG A 132 14.34 -7.29 7.54
N LYS A 133 13.05 -7.13 7.36
CA LYS A 133 12.36 -7.30 6.07
C LYS A 133 11.99 -5.94 5.48
N VAL A 134 11.86 -5.93 4.16
CA VAL A 134 11.39 -4.76 3.42
C VAL A 134 10.12 -5.15 2.66
N TYR A 135 9.07 -4.38 2.84
CA TYR A 135 7.79 -4.52 2.14
C TYR A 135 7.56 -3.28 1.29
N VAL A 136 7.18 -3.46 0.05
CA VAL A 136 6.80 -2.36 -0.84
C VAL A 136 5.47 -2.65 -1.51
N LEU A 137 4.54 -1.69 -1.46
CA LEU A 137 3.24 -1.80 -2.09
C LEU A 137 3.22 -0.94 -3.35
N ILE A 138 3.05 -1.58 -4.50
CA ILE A 138 2.96 -0.98 -5.83
C ILE A 138 1.55 -1.14 -6.40
N GLY A 139 1.20 -0.33 -7.40
CA GLY A 139 -0.06 -0.46 -8.14
C GLY A 139 0.13 -1.12 -9.51
N ASP A 140 -0.98 -1.62 -10.09
CA ASP A 140 -1.00 -2.18 -11.44
C ASP A 140 -0.57 -1.17 -12.51
N GLY A 141 -1.01 0.09 -12.40
CA GLY A 141 -0.56 1.16 -13.29
C GLY A 141 0.91 1.52 -13.09
N GLU A 142 1.38 1.46 -11.85
CA GLU A 142 2.78 1.69 -11.52
C GLU A 142 3.71 0.62 -12.10
N SER A 143 3.22 -0.60 -12.26
CA SER A 143 4.01 -1.67 -12.89
C SER A 143 4.30 -1.46 -14.37
N ASN A 144 3.74 -0.41 -15.00
CA ASN A 144 4.13 0.03 -16.34
C ASN A 144 5.40 0.88 -16.36
N GLU A 145 5.88 1.33 -15.20
CA GLU A 145 7.17 2.01 -15.08
C GLU A 145 8.32 1.00 -15.23
N GLY A 146 9.27 1.27 -16.13
CA GLY A 146 10.44 0.40 -16.39
C GLY A 146 11.26 0.12 -15.13
N THR A 147 11.38 1.12 -14.25
CA THR A 147 12.12 1.05 -13.01
C THR A 147 11.64 -0.04 -12.04
N VAL A 148 10.35 -0.41 -12.07
CA VAL A 148 9.83 -1.55 -11.32
C VAL A 148 10.53 -2.84 -11.74
N TRP A 149 10.63 -3.09 -13.04
CA TRP A 149 11.24 -4.30 -13.60
C TRP A 149 12.75 -4.31 -13.45
N GLU A 150 13.40 -3.17 -13.64
CA GLU A 150 14.84 -2.99 -13.42
C GLU A 150 15.21 -3.30 -11.96
N SER A 151 14.43 -2.80 -11.00
CA SER A 151 14.64 -3.09 -9.58
C SER A 151 14.49 -4.57 -9.24
N LEU A 152 13.54 -5.26 -9.88
CA LEU A 152 13.33 -6.70 -9.69
C LEU A 152 14.46 -7.53 -10.29
N MET A 153 15.02 -7.15 -11.45
CA MET A 153 16.20 -7.80 -12.02
C MET A 153 17.38 -7.76 -11.04
N VAL A 154 17.63 -6.58 -10.44
CA VAL A 154 18.67 -6.42 -9.42
C VAL A 154 18.33 -7.25 -8.18
N ALA A 155 17.09 -7.20 -7.71
CA ALA A 155 16.66 -7.93 -6.52
C ALA A 155 16.79 -9.46 -6.69
N ALA A 156 16.42 -9.99 -7.85
CA ALA A 156 16.57 -11.41 -8.18
C ALA A 156 18.05 -11.81 -8.27
N HIS A 157 18.88 -11.03 -8.97
CA HIS A 157 20.32 -11.28 -9.08
C HIS A 157 21.01 -11.28 -7.71
N GLN A 158 20.64 -10.35 -6.83
CA GLN A 158 21.18 -10.23 -5.46
C GLN A 158 20.50 -11.19 -4.47
N LYS A 159 19.52 -11.98 -4.93
CA LYS A 159 18.77 -12.93 -4.11
C LYS A 159 18.15 -12.27 -2.87
N LEU A 160 17.48 -11.14 -3.04
CA LEU A 160 16.91 -10.36 -1.93
C LEU A 160 15.65 -11.02 -1.37
N ASP A 161 15.82 -12.12 -0.65
CA ASP A 161 14.76 -12.88 0.02
C ASP A 161 14.14 -12.15 1.23
N ASN A 162 14.74 -11.02 1.62
CA ASN A 162 14.21 -10.07 2.59
C ASN A 162 13.34 -8.96 1.97
N LEU A 163 13.11 -8.99 0.63
CA LEU A 163 12.23 -8.06 -0.07
C LEU A 163 10.91 -8.75 -0.43
N THR A 164 9.79 -8.12 -0.05
CA THR A 164 8.45 -8.51 -0.49
C THR A 164 7.77 -7.36 -1.21
N VAL A 165 7.38 -7.57 -2.46
CA VAL A 165 6.59 -6.64 -3.27
C VAL A 165 5.13 -7.09 -3.24
N LEU A 166 4.22 -6.18 -2.86
CA LEU A 166 2.78 -6.40 -2.96
C LEU A 166 2.27 -5.61 -4.17
N LEU A 167 1.66 -6.29 -5.13
CA LEU A 167 0.99 -5.66 -6.26
C LEU A 167 -0.50 -5.51 -5.96
N ASP A 168 -0.98 -4.28 -5.84
CA ASP A 168 -2.41 -3.97 -5.87
C ASP A 168 -2.94 -4.08 -7.30
N HIS A 169 -3.39 -5.29 -7.68
CA HIS A 169 -3.94 -5.57 -9.01
C HIS A 169 -5.43 -5.20 -9.06
N ASN A 170 -5.71 -3.91 -8.92
CA ASN A 170 -7.07 -3.37 -8.84
C ASN A 170 -7.69 -3.03 -10.20
N LYS A 171 -7.03 -3.37 -11.30
CA LYS A 171 -7.48 -3.21 -12.69
C LYS A 171 -7.74 -1.76 -13.08
N SER A 172 -7.05 -0.80 -12.41
CA SER A 172 -7.23 0.63 -12.71
C SER A 172 -6.79 0.99 -14.12
N GLN A 173 -5.91 0.20 -14.74
CA GLN A 173 -5.38 0.41 -16.09
C GLN A 173 -6.17 -0.30 -17.20
N ILE A 174 -7.32 -0.90 -16.89
CA ILE A 174 -8.08 -1.70 -17.87
C ILE A 174 -8.44 -0.94 -19.16
N ARG A 175 -8.53 0.41 -19.09
CA ARG A 175 -8.84 1.27 -20.24
C ARG A 175 -7.61 1.84 -20.96
N CYS A 176 -6.39 1.59 -20.44
CA CYS A 176 -5.16 2.16 -20.98
C CYS A 176 -4.16 1.05 -21.32
N LEU A 177 -3.28 0.72 -20.41
CA LEU A 177 -2.24 -0.30 -20.57
C LEU A 177 -2.33 -1.31 -19.42
N PRO A 178 -3.26 -2.29 -19.50
CA PRO A 178 -3.42 -3.27 -18.43
C PRO A 178 -2.23 -4.22 -18.35
N ILE A 179 -1.77 -4.48 -17.13
CA ILE A 179 -0.84 -5.58 -16.92
C ILE A 179 -1.62 -6.91 -16.99
N THR A 180 -1.41 -7.66 -18.05
CA THR A 180 -2.02 -8.98 -18.24
C THR A 180 -1.11 -10.05 -17.66
N ARG A 181 -1.67 -11.07 -17.00
CA ARG A 181 -0.93 -12.18 -16.39
C ARG A 181 0.25 -11.67 -15.53
N PRO A 182 0.00 -10.82 -14.52
CA PRO A 182 1.08 -10.21 -13.75
C PRO A 182 1.99 -11.25 -13.08
N ALA A 183 1.43 -12.31 -12.55
CA ALA A 183 2.21 -13.34 -11.86
C ALA A 183 3.22 -14.02 -12.79
N ASP A 184 2.85 -14.31 -14.05
CA ASP A 184 3.78 -14.92 -15.00
C ASP A 184 4.94 -13.99 -15.33
N LYS A 185 4.66 -12.67 -15.44
CA LYS A 185 5.70 -11.68 -15.68
C LYS A 185 6.67 -11.59 -14.50
N PHE A 186 6.18 -11.54 -13.27
CA PHE A 186 7.07 -11.51 -12.09
C PHE A 186 7.88 -12.82 -11.95
N ARG A 187 7.29 -13.97 -12.26
CA ARG A 187 8.04 -15.26 -12.31
C ARG A 187 9.13 -15.24 -13.37
N ALA A 188 8.88 -14.62 -14.54
CA ALA A 188 9.90 -14.47 -15.60
C ALA A 188 11.07 -13.55 -15.18
N PHE A 189 10.88 -12.71 -14.16
CA PHE A 189 11.94 -11.92 -13.52
C PHE A 189 12.55 -12.63 -12.29
N ASP A 190 12.45 -13.96 -12.21
CA ASP A 190 13.00 -14.79 -11.13
C ASP A 190 12.49 -14.45 -9.72
N CYS A 191 11.27 -13.93 -9.62
CA CYS A 191 10.62 -13.67 -8.33
C CYS A 191 9.83 -14.88 -7.84
N GLU A 192 9.85 -15.13 -6.53
CA GLU A 192 8.93 -16.06 -5.86
C GLU A 192 7.55 -15.42 -5.83
N THR A 193 6.64 -15.86 -6.71
CA THR A 193 5.38 -15.17 -6.95
C THR A 193 4.16 -15.99 -6.56
N VAL A 194 3.30 -15.41 -5.75
CA VAL A 194 2.01 -15.99 -5.33
C VAL A 194 0.87 -15.04 -5.69
N GLU A 195 -0.26 -15.61 -6.11
CA GLU A 195 -1.51 -14.90 -6.36
C GLU A 195 -2.46 -15.13 -5.19
N VAL A 196 -3.09 -14.07 -4.70
CA VAL A 196 -4.02 -14.14 -3.56
C VAL A 196 -5.26 -13.30 -3.82
N GLU A 197 -6.37 -13.67 -3.18
CA GLU A 197 -7.53 -12.78 -3.03
C GLU A 197 -7.14 -11.59 -2.17
N GLY A 198 -7.01 -10.41 -2.78
CA GLY A 198 -6.43 -9.22 -2.16
C GLY A 198 -7.28 -8.61 -1.04
N HIS A 199 -8.52 -9.04 -0.88
CA HIS A 199 -9.42 -8.63 0.21
C HIS A 199 -9.55 -9.67 1.31
N ASN A 200 -8.79 -10.77 1.25
CA ASN A 200 -8.69 -11.78 2.29
C ASN A 200 -7.42 -11.56 3.13
N VAL A 201 -7.58 -10.91 4.28
CA VAL A 201 -6.45 -10.61 5.19
C VAL A 201 -5.69 -11.88 5.60
N ASN A 202 -6.38 -12.99 5.84
CA ASN A 202 -5.72 -14.24 6.24
C ASN A 202 -4.89 -14.85 5.11
N ALA A 203 -5.38 -14.79 3.85
CA ALA A 203 -4.61 -15.21 2.68
C ALA A 203 -3.37 -14.33 2.48
N LEU A 204 -3.51 -13.02 2.63
CA LEU A 204 -2.40 -12.06 2.56
C LEU A 204 -1.35 -12.34 3.65
N ARG A 205 -1.76 -12.56 4.90
CA ARG A 205 -0.87 -12.90 6.01
C ARG A 205 -0.12 -14.21 5.75
N ALA A 206 -0.81 -15.23 5.29
CA ALA A 206 -0.19 -16.51 4.94
C ALA A 206 0.87 -16.34 3.84
N ALA A 207 0.59 -15.52 2.81
CA ALA A 207 1.55 -15.21 1.75
C ALA A 207 2.75 -14.40 2.26
N LEU A 208 2.53 -13.42 3.16
CA LEU A 208 3.60 -12.62 3.78
C LEU A 208 4.54 -13.50 4.61
N SER A 209 3.99 -14.43 5.37
CA SER A 209 4.74 -15.32 6.28
C SER A 209 5.41 -16.50 5.56
N ALA A 210 4.96 -16.86 4.36
CA ALA A 210 5.57 -17.94 3.57
C ALA A 210 7.06 -17.66 3.27
N PRO A 211 7.93 -18.70 3.17
CA PRO A 211 9.34 -18.49 2.86
C PRO A 211 9.54 -17.90 1.45
N ALA A 212 10.61 -17.16 1.26
CA ALA A 212 10.96 -16.53 -0.02
C ALA A 212 11.98 -17.34 -0.86
N ASN A 213 12.45 -18.48 -0.35
CA ASN A 213 13.30 -19.47 -1.06
C ASN A 213 14.55 -18.86 -1.76
N GLY A 214 15.16 -17.83 -1.16
CA GLY A 214 16.33 -17.15 -1.71
C GLY A 214 16.04 -16.22 -2.89
N LYS A 215 14.79 -15.85 -3.12
CA LYS A 215 14.35 -14.93 -4.18
C LYS A 215 13.56 -13.76 -3.61
N PRO A 216 13.47 -12.61 -4.28
CA PRO A 216 12.48 -11.59 -3.90
C PRO A 216 11.07 -12.16 -4.04
N LYS A 217 10.22 -11.90 -3.05
CA LYS A 217 8.82 -12.34 -3.07
C LYS A 217 7.94 -11.31 -3.76
N VAL A 218 6.99 -11.77 -4.56
CA VAL A 218 5.93 -10.93 -5.11
C VAL A 218 4.57 -11.53 -4.76
N ILE A 219 3.72 -10.74 -4.11
CA ILE A 219 2.34 -11.09 -3.81
C ILE A 219 1.46 -10.30 -4.78
N VAL A 220 0.88 -10.99 -5.75
CA VAL A 220 -0.12 -10.42 -6.66
C VAL A 220 -1.48 -10.51 -5.97
N ALA A 221 -1.93 -9.40 -5.42
CA ALA A 221 -3.22 -9.31 -4.74
C ALA A 221 -4.30 -8.92 -5.77
N ASP A 222 -5.19 -9.83 -6.11
CA ASP A 222 -6.35 -9.52 -6.95
C ASP A 222 -7.36 -8.73 -6.12
N THR A 223 -7.49 -7.46 -6.44
CA THR A 223 -8.27 -6.50 -5.67
C THR A 223 -9.34 -5.83 -6.53
N VAL A 224 -10.29 -5.20 -5.87
CA VAL A 224 -11.32 -4.36 -6.50
C VAL A 224 -11.13 -2.92 -6.05
N LYS A 225 -10.94 -2.02 -7.00
CA LYS A 225 -10.83 -0.59 -6.73
C LYS A 225 -12.15 -0.06 -6.16
N GLY A 226 -12.13 0.42 -4.91
CA GLY A 226 -13.35 0.82 -4.20
C GLY A 226 -14.02 -0.30 -3.40
N TRP A 227 -13.32 -1.41 -3.14
CA TRP A 227 -13.83 -2.54 -2.36
C TRP A 227 -14.47 -2.13 -1.03
N GLY A 228 -15.56 -2.83 -0.67
CA GLY A 228 -16.32 -2.55 0.53
C GLY A 228 -17.41 -1.49 0.36
N CYS A 229 -17.43 -0.80 -0.81
CA CYS A 229 -18.47 0.15 -1.16
C CYS A 229 -18.86 -0.03 -2.64
N ARG A 230 -20.09 -0.45 -2.89
CA ARG A 230 -20.58 -0.78 -4.24
C ARG A 230 -20.52 0.42 -5.18
N THR A 231 -20.97 1.58 -4.73
CA THR A 231 -20.95 2.82 -5.52
C THR A 231 -19.55 3.18 -6.00
N LEU A 232 -18.54 3.03 -5.15
CA LEU A 232 -17.14 3.31 -5.51
C LEU A 232 -16.59 2.28 -6.50
N ALA A 233 -16.90 1.00 -6.29
CA ALA A 233 -16.42 -0.10 -7.13
C ALA A 233 -17.00 -0.04 -8.55
N GLU A 234 -18.31 0.18 -8.68
CA GLU A 234 -18.99 0.28 -9.97
C GLU A 234 -18.61 1.55 -10.75
N ASN A 235 -18.20 2.63 -10.05
CA ASN A 235 -17.90 3.93 -10.64
C ASN A 235 -16.44 4.38 -10.39
N MET A 236 -15.50 3.46 -10.31
CA MET A 236 -14.11 3.68 -9.86
C MET A 236 -13.38 4.80 -10.62
N PHE A 237 -13.71 5.06 -11.88
CA PHE A 237 -13.08 6.12 -12.67
C PHE A 237 -13.64 7.50 -12.35
N ALA A 238 -14.95 7.62 -12.16
CA ALA A 238 -15.61 8.87 -11.79
C ALA A 238 -15.18 9.33 -10.39
N TRP A 239 -14.90 8.37 -9.50
CA TRP A 239 -14.46 8.63 -8.12
C TRP A 239 -12.94 8.75 -7.95
N HIS A 240 -12.15 8.65 -9.03
CA HIS A 240 -10.69 8.55 -8.92
C HIS A 240 -10.03 9.69 -8.12
N ARG A 241 -10.47 10.94 -8.29
CA ARG A 241 -9.91 12.13 -7.62
C ARG A 241 -10.97 13.00 -6.95
N ARG A 242 -12.10 12.44 -6.63
CA ARG A 242 -13.23 13.19 -6.12
C ARG A 242 -13.46 12.87 -4.65
N SER A 243 -13.86 13.88 -3.88
CA SER A 243 -14.36 13.79 -2.52
C SER A 243 -15.90 13.73 -2.52
N PRO A 244 -16.55 13.02 -1.59
CA PRO A 244 -18.01 12.94 -1.54
C PRO A 244 -18.67 14.23 -1.03
N SER A 245 -19.91 14.52 -1.46
CA SER A 245 -20.77 15.46 -0.77
C SER A 245 -21.20 14.93 0.60
N LYS A 246 -21.95 15.72 1.37
CA LYS A 246 -22.47 15.25 2.68
C LYS A 246 -23.43 14.08 2.49
N GLU A 247 -24.35 14.19 1.56
CA GLU A 247 -25.37 13.19 1.25
C GLU A 247 -24.72 11.91 0.69
N GLU A 248 -23.76 12.07 -0.22
CA GLU A 248 -22.99 10.95 -0.75
C GLU A 248 -22.20 10.23 0.34
N MET A 249 -21.61 10.95 1.28
CA MET A 249 -20.86 10.34 2.37
C MET A 249 -21.76 9.44 3.24
N GLU A 250 -22.98 9.90 3.57
CA GLU A 250 -23.92 9.09 4.35
C GLU A 250 -24.30 7.80 3.62
N MET A 251 -24.55 7.88 2.31
CA MET A 251 -24.80 6.73 1.45
C MET A 251 -23.58 5.77 1.43
N LEU A 252 -22.37 6.30 1.18
CA LEU A 252 -21.15 5.48 1.11
C LEU A 252 -20.84 4.81 2.45
N LEU A 253 -21.05 5.50 3.57
CA LEU A 253 -20.89 4.91 4.91
C LEU A 253 -21.90 3.77 5.17
N GLY A 254 -23.12 3.92 4.68
CA GLY A 254 -24.15 2.87 4.76
C GLY A 254 -23.83 1.63 3.94
N GLU A 255 -23.04 1.75 2.87
CA GLU A 255 -22.61 0.63 2.03
C GLU A 255 -21.42 -0.15 2.60
N LEU A 256 -20.67 0.40 3.59
CA LEU A 256 -19.47 -0.24 4.11
C LEU A 256 -19.77 -1.58 4.79
N LYS A 257 -19.18 -2.62 4.27
CA LYS A 257 -19.19 -3.98 4.81
C LYS A 257 -18.13 -4.17 5.86
#